data_45bc621e96239d08e734838949fce4a6
#
_entry.id   45bc621e96239d08e734838949fce4a6
#
_cell.length_a   1.000
_cell.length_b   1.000
_cell.length_c   1.000
_cell.angle_alpha   90.00
_cell.angle_beta   90.00
_cell.angle_gamma   90.00
#
_symmetry.space_group_name_H-M   'P 1'
#
loop_
_entity.id
_entity.type
_entity.pdbx_description
1 polymer ?
#
loop_
_entity_poly.entity_id
_entity_poly.type
_entity_poly.pdbx_seq_one_letter_code
_entity_poly.pdbx_strand_id
1 'polypeptide(L)'
;MRDVTVIEADLSDAQHQTAVLYLVNAYARDPMGGGRDLPSAVCDRLIAGLRRHPTSLVFLAFDDATPVGIAVCFVGFSTFAARPLINVHDLAVVPECRGQGVGRLLLERVEAKGRELGCCKLTLEVREDNHAAQRLYQKFGFGDMPAEHGMVRNWFLQKGL
;
A
#
# COMPACT_ATOMS: atom_id res chain seq x y z
N MET A 1 -8.69 -21.42 -8.02
CA MET A 1 -8.26 -20.02 -7.82
C MET A 1 -9.05 -19.54 -6.62
N ARG A 2 -8.40 -18.99 -5.60
CA ARG A 2 -9.12 -18.47 -4.43
C ARG A 2 -9.99 -17.29 -4.85
N ASP A 3 -11.18 -17.17 -4.28
CA ASP A 3 -12.08 -16.04 -4.58
C ASP A 3 -11.73 -14.88 -3.64
N VAL A 4 -10.68 -14.13 -4.03
CA VAL A 4 -10.21 -13.00 -3.22
C VAL A 4 -10.98 -11.75 -3.59
N THR A 5 -11.66 -11.18 -2.59
CA THR A 5 -12.36 -9.90 -2.72
C THR A 5 -11.53 -8.78 -2.14
N VAL A 6 -11.46 -7.64 -2.85
CA VAL A 6 -10.80 -6.42 -2.36
C VAL A 6 -11.82 -5.32 -2.11
N ILE A 7 -11.80 -4.78 -0.90
CA ILE A 7 -12.70 -3.70 -0.47
C ILE A 7 -11.91 -2.48 0.01
N GLU A 8 -12.51 -1.31 -0.05
CA GLU A 8 -12.06 -0.13 0.68
C GLU A 8 -12.50 -0.27 2.15
N ALA A 9 -11.57 -0.14 3.07
CA ALA A 9 -11.84 -0.35 4.48
C ALA A 9 -12.65 0.79 5.07
N ASP A 10 -13.74 0.45 5.75
CA ASP A 10 -14.40 1.37 6.68
C ASP A 10 -13.70 1.26 8.04
N LEU A 11 -12.94 2.29 8.40
CA LEU A 11 -12.20 2.30 9.67
C LEU A 11 -13.11 2.59 10.90
N SER A 12 -14.43 2.69 10.73
CA SER A 12 -15.40 2.65 11.83
C SER A 12 -15.87 1.22 12.15
N ASP A 13 -15.70 0.29 11.21
CA ASP A 13 -16.03 -1.12 11.35
C ASP A 13 -14.94 -1.87 12.16
N ALA A 14 -15.34 -2.58 13.21
CA ALA A 14 -14.43 -3.29 14.11
C ALA A 14 -13.69 -4.45 13.44
N GLN A 15 -14.33 -5.12 12.47
CA GLN A 15 -13.67 -6.22 11.73
C GLN A 15 -12.58 -5.67 10.80
N HIS A 16 -12.87 -4.56 10.12
CA HIS A 16 -11.86 -3.90 9.28
C HIS A 16 -10.69 -3.35 10.12
N GLN A 17 -10.96 -2.77 11.30
CA GLN A 17 -9.90 -2.33 12.22
C GLN A 17 -8.99 -3.49 12.64
N THR A 18 -9.59 -4.64 13.00
CA THR A 18 -8.85 -5.84 13.38
C THR A 18 -8.00 -6.36 12.21
N ALA A 19 -8.57 -6.39 11.00
CA ALA A 19 -7.86 -6.81 9.80
C ALA A 19 -6.68 -5.89 9.47
N VAL A 20 -6.85 -4.57 9.58
CA VAL A 20 -5.78 -3.58 9.38
C VAL A 20 -4.64 -3.80 10.37
N LEU A 21 -4.95 -3.90 11.68
CA LEU A 21 -3.93 -4.14 12.71
C LEU A 21 -3.17 -5.44 12.47
N TYR A 22 -3.89 -6.51 12.16
CA TYR A 22 -3.29 -7.81 11.86
C TYR A 22 -2.34 -7.74 10.65
N LEU A 23 -2.79 -7.17 9.54
CA LEU A 23 -2.02 -7.16 8.29
C LEU A 23 -0.82 -6.20 8.36
N VAL A 24 -0.97 -5.03 8.98
CA VAL A 24 0.16 -4.10 9.17
C VAL A 24 1.20 -4.70 10.11
N ASN A 25 0.78 -5.38 11.18
CA ASN A 25 1.73 -6.07 12.07
C ASN A 25 2.39 -7.29 11.39
N ALA A 26 1.65 -8.04 10.56
CA ALA A 26 2.22 -9.12 9.75
C ALA A 26 3.28 -8.59 8.77
N TYR A 27 3.02 -7.43 8.15
CA TYR A 27 4.01 -6.76 7.30
C TYR A 27 5.22 -6.28 8.11
N ALA A 28 5.02 -5.70 9.29
CA ALA A 28 6.13 -5.25 10.15
C ALA A 28 7.08 -6.39 10.53
N ARG A 29 6.57 -7.62 10.73
CA ARG A 29 7.37 -8.83 10.99
C ARG A 29 8.14 -9.33 9.77
N ASP A 30 7.65 -9.01 8.58
CA ASP A 30 8.32 -9.45 7.34
C ASP A 30 9.72 -8.82 7.23
N PRO A 31 10.73 -9.54 6.74
CA PRO A 31 12.07 -8.98 6.51
C PRO A 31 12.07 -7.73 5.64
N MET A 32 11.10 -7.60 4.72
CA MET A 32 10.92 -6.41 3.89
C MET A 32 10.25 -5.24 4.64
N GLY A 33 9.56 -5.52 5.75
CA GLY A 33 8.87 -4.52 6.56
C GLY A 33 9.65 -4.00 7.76
N GLY A 34 10.54 -4.80 8.33
CA GLY A 34 11.33 -4.40 9.52
C GLY A 34 11.73 -5.57 10.40
N GLY A 35 11.18 -6.78 10.18
CA GLY A 35 11.57 -8.03 10.82
C GLY A 35 11.14 -8.17 12.29
N ARG A 36 10.21 -7.34 12.78
CA ARG A 36 9.73 -7.36 14.17
C ARG A 36 8.31 -6.84 14.29
N ASP A 37 7.65 -7.24 15.38
CA ASP A 37 6.32 -6.72 15.72
C ASP A 37 6.31 -5.20 15.89
N LEU A 38 5.16 -4.59 15.59
CA LEU A 38 4.90 -3.22 15.96
C LEU A 38 4.87 -3.08 17.50
N PRO A 39 5.45 -2.02 18.06
CA PRO A 39 5.27 -1.70 19.48
C PRO A 39 3.78 -1.54 19.83
N SER A 40 3.36 -2.00 21.02
CA SER A 40 1.95 -1.88 21.46
C SER A 40 1.42 -0.44 21.35
N ALA A 41 2.23 0.53 21.76
CA ALA A 41 1.88 1.95 21.67
C ALA A 41 1.64 2.44 20.21
N VAL A 42 2.19 1.77 19.20
CA VAL A 42 1.90 2.04 17.78
C VAL A 42 0.56 1.41 17.42
N CYS A 43 0.33 0.14 17.78
CA CYS A 43 -0.93 -0.56 17.55
C CYS A 43 -2.11 0.20 18.14
N ASP A 44 -2.00 0.71 19.37
CA ASP A 44 -3.04 1.47 20.08
C ASP A 44 -3.43 2.76 19.35
N ARG A 45 -2.52 3.36 18.58
CA ARG A 45 -2.73 4.64 17.90
C ARG A 45 -3.01 4.53 16.41
N LEU A 46 -2.71 3.38 15.78
CA LEU A 46 -2.71 3.23 14.33
C LEU A 46 -4.09 3.53 13.71
N ILE A 47 -5.14 2.87 14.19
CA ILE A 47 -6.49 3.06 13.64
C ILE A 47 -6.98 4.48 13.85
N ALA A 48 -6.82 5.02 15.06
CA ALA A 48 -7.22 6.40 15.35
C ALA A 48 -6.42 7.42 14.53
N GLY A 49 -5.15 7.14 14.26
CA GLY A 49 -4.29 7.94 13.39
C GLY A 49 -4.80 7.95 11.95
N LEU A 50 -5.02 6.77 11.36
CA LEU A 50 -5.53 6.64 10.00
C LEU A 50 -6.91 7.28 9.84
N ARG A 51 -7.83 7.12 10.81
CA ARG A 51 -9.16 7.75 10.77
C ARG A 51 -9.11 9.27 10.78
N ARG A 52 -8.17 9.86 11.51
CA ARG A 52 -8.01 11.33 11.58
C ARG A 52 -7.21 11.90 10.42
N HIS A 53 -6.47 11.06 9.70
CA HIS A 53 -5.67 11.52 8.57
C HIS A 53 -6.58 11.71 7.34
N PRO A 54 -6.79 12.94 6.86
CA PRO A 54 -7.87 13.25 5.91
C PRO A 54 -7.68 12.64 4.52
N THR A 55 -6.46 12.20 4.20
CA THR A 55 -6.12 11.67 2.87
C THR A 55 -5.82 10.18 2.88
N SER A 56 -6.01 9.49 4.02
CA SER A 56 -5.76 8.05 4.11
C SER A 56 -6.82 7.26 3.34
N LEU A 57 -6.36 6.24 2.61
CA LEU A 57 -7.16 5.25 1.94
C LEU A 57 -6.59 3.87 2.30
N VAL A 58 -7.42 2.97 2.75
CA VAL A 58 -6.99 1.61 3.10
C VAL A 58 -7.82 0.61 2.31
N PHE A 59 -7.16 -0.34 1.65
CA PHE A 59 -7.80 -1.44 0.94
C PHE A 59 -7.40 -2.75 1.57
N LEU A 60 -8.39 -3.62 1.78
CA LEU A 60 -8.23 -4.95 2.38
C LEU A 60 -8.60 -6.02 1.35
N ALA A 61 -7.77 -7.03 1.24
CA ALA A 61 -8.05 -8.24 0.48
C ALA A 61 -8.45 -9.37 1.44
N PHE A 62 -9.57 -10.01 1.15
CA PHE A 62 -10.08 -11.14 1.91
C PHE A 62 -10.18 -12.38 1.02
N ASP A 63 -9.76 -13.53 1.55
CA ASP A 63 -10.06 -14.87 1.05
C ASP A 63 -11.19 -15.41 1.95
N ASP A 64 -12.42 -15.42 1.46
CA ASP A 64 -13.64 -15.52 2.27
C ASP A 64 -13.67 -14.47 3.39
N ALA A 65 -13.62 -14.89 4.66
CA ALA A 65 -13.59 -14.02 5.83
C ALA A 65 -12.17 -13.75 6.36
N THR A 66 -11.12 -14.30 5.72
CA THR A 66 -9.74 -14.20 6.18
C THR A 66 -9.03 -13.04 5.52
N PRO A 67 -8.51 -12.06 6.27
CA PRO A 67 -7.74 -10.97 5.68
C PRO A 67 -6.37 -11.49 5.21
N VAL A 68 -6.07 -11.33 3.93
CA VAL A 68 -4.87 -11.87 3.28
C VAL A 68 -3.94 -10.82 2.67
N GLY A 69 -4.40 -9.57 2.55
CA GLY A 69 -3.57 -8.50 2.02
C GLY A 69 -4.12 -7.11 2.32
N ILE A 70 -3.24 -6.13 2.26
CA ILE A 70 -3.55 -4.73 2.56
C ILE A 70 -2.78 -3.80 1.63
N ALA A 71 -3.42 -2.68 1.25
CA ALA A 71 -2.74 -1.51 0.73
C ALA A 71 -3.14 -0.28 1.57
N VAL A 72 -2.15 0.38 2.17
CA VAL A 72 -2.33 1.67 2.84
C VAL A 72 -1.81 2.75 1.91
N CYS A 73 -2.67 3.70 1.60
CA CYS A 73 -2.39 4.74 0.63
C CYS A 73 -2.72 6.12 1.20
N PHE A 74 -2.10 7.15 0.60
CA PHE A 74 -2.42 8.54 0.92
C PHE A 74 -2.62 9.33 -0.37
N VAL A 75 -3.65 10.16 -0.39
CA VAL A 75 -3.87 11.10 -1.48
C VAL A 75 -2.94 12.30 -1.29
N GLY A 76 -2.06 12.50 -2.24
CA GLY A 76 -1.18 13.66 -2.33
C GLY A 76 -1.59 14.57 -3.50
N PHE A 77 -0.72 15.53 -3.80
CA PHE A 77 -0.94 16.49 -4.89
C PHE A 77 0.32 16.65 -5.75
N SER A 78 0.16 16.52 -7.05
CA SER A 78 1.23 16.80 -8.01
C SER A 78 1.20 18.27 -8.40
N THR A 79 2.17 19.03 -7.97
CA THR A 79 2.31 20.46 -8.35
C THR A 79 2.55 20.65 -9.84
N PHE A 80 3.25 19.74 -10.49
CA PHE A 80 3.54 19.79 -11.92
C PHE A 80 2.33 19.46 -12.81
N ALA A 81 1.43 18.61 -12.33
CA ALA A 81 0.19 18.27 -13.03
C ALA A 81 -1.01 19.06 -12.52
N ALA A 82 -0.87 19.81 -11.41
CA ALA A 82 -1.95 20.48 -10.69
C ALA A 82 -3.15 19.55 -10.43
N ARG A 83 -2.88 18.29 -10.06
CA ARG A 83 -3.87 17.24 -9.87
C ARG A 83 -3.50 16.35 -8.67
N PRO A 84 -4.49 15.69 -8.03
CA PRO A 84 -4.21 14.70 -7.01
C PRO A 84 -3.42 13.52 -7.57
N LEU A 85 -2.74 12.81 -6.69
CA LEU A 85 -2.11 11.52 -6.93
C LEU A 85 -2.39 10.60 -5.74
N ILE A 86 -2.24 9.28 -5.90
CA ILE A 86 -2.23 8.35 -4.78
C ILE A 86 -0.80 7.83 -4.59
N ASN A 87 -0.28 7.96 -3.37
CA ASN A 87 0.92 7.26 -2.93
C ASN A 87 0.52 5.94 -2.26
N VAL A 88 0.99 4.81 -2.79
CA VAL A 88 0.88 3.50 -2.15
C VAL A 88 2.02 3.42 -1.14
N HIS A 89 1.70 3.68 0.13
CA HIS A 89 2.67 3.73 1.22
C HIS A 89 3.10 2.34 1.67
N ASP A 90 2.12 1.45 1.91
CA ASP A 90 2.36 0.04 2.22
C ASP A 90 1.54 -0.85 1.30
N LEU A 91 2.15 -1.91 0.78
CA LEU A 91 1.48 -3.00 0.07
C LEU A 91 2.01 -4.32 0.60
N ALA A 92 1.15 -5.09 1.24
CA ALA A 92 1.52 -6.36 1.84
C ALA A 92 0.50 -7.47 1.57
N VAL A 93 1.02 -8.67 1.39
CA VAL A 93 0.24 -9.91 1.27
C VAL A 93 0.85 -10.93 2.21
N VAL A 94 0.02 -11.63 2.99
CA VAL A 94 0.50 -12.69 3.89
C VAL A 94 1.28 -13.74 3.11
N PRO A 95 2.35 -14.33 3.67
CA PRO A 95 3.26 -15.22 2.94
C PRO A 95 2.55 -16.34 2.18
N GLU A 96 1.54 -16.95 2.80
CA GLU A 96 0.79 -18.10 2.29
C GLU A 96 -0.07 -17.79 1.06
N CYS A 97 -0.32 -16.50 0.79
CA CYS A 97 -1.14 -16.03 -0.34
C CYS A 97 -0.31 -15.28 -1.41
N ARG A 98 1.01 -15.21 -1.24
CA ARG A 98 1.89 -14.58 -2.22
C ARG A 98 1.95 -15.38 -3.53
N GLY A 99 2.24 -14.69 -4.63
CA GLY A 99 2.30 -15.32 -5.96
C GLY A 99 0.94 -15.71 -6.55
N GLN A 100 -0.17 -15.47 -5.84
CA GLN A 100 -1.53 -15.86 -6.25
C GLN A 100 -2.36 -14.67 -6.79
N GLY A 101 -1.71 -13.55 -7.10
CA GLY A 101 -2.38 -12.38 -7.71
C GLY A 101 -2.96 -11.37 -6.74
N VAL A 102 -2.96 -11.62 -5.42
CA VAL A 102 -3.58 -10.72 -4.41
C VAL A 102 -3.02 -9.31 -4.47
N GLY A 103 -1.69 -9.16 -4.58
CA GLY A 103 -1.06 -7.84 -4.69
C GLY A 103 -1.49 -7.08 -5.95
N ARG A 104 -1.74 -7.79 -7.05
CA ARG A 104 -2.27 -7.21 -8.29
C ARG A 104 -3.71 -6.71 -8.10
N LEU A 105 -4.58 -7.51 -7.47
CA LEU A 105 -5.97 -7.13 -7.17
C LEU A 105 -6.04 -5.87 -6.30
N LEU A 106 -5.16 -5.77 -5.28
CA LEU A 106 -5.04 -4.57 -4.46
C LEU A 106 -4.67 -3.35 -5.30
N LEU A 107 -3.66 -3.46 -6.17
CA LEU A 107 -3.25 -2.36 -7.05
C LEU A 107 -4.35 -1.97 -8.05
N GLU A 108 -5.08 -2.92 -8.60
CA GLU A 108 -6.23 -2.68 -9.49
C GLU A 108 -7.31 -1.86 -8.78
N ARG A 109 -7.58 -2.17 -7.49
CA ARG A 109 -8.55 -1.39 -6.69
C ARG A 109 -8.05 0.01 -6.36
N VAL A 110 -6.75 0.16 -6.05
CA VAL A 110 -6.11 1.47 -5.85
C VAL A 110 -6.17 2.30 -7.12
N GLU A 111 -5.87 1.70 -8.27
CA GLU A 111 -5.94 2.39 -9.58
C GLU A 111 -7.35 2.85 -9.90
N ALA A 112 -8.36 1.99 -9.68
CA ALA A 112 -9.76 2.35 -9.87
C ALA A 112 -10.13 3.57 -9.01
N LYS A 113 -9.74 3.57 -7.72
CA LYS A 113 -9.94 4.72 -6.82
C LYS A 113 -9.21 5.98 -7.30
N GLY A 114 -7.99 5.83 -7.79
CA GLY A 114 -7.24 6.93 -8.37
C GLY A 114 -7.98 7.56 -9.56
N ARG A 115 -8.58 6.76 -10.42
CA ARG A 115 -9.41 7.24 -11.54
C ARG A 115 -10.67 7.94 -11.06
N GLU A 116 -11.37 7.38 -10.05
CA GLU A 116 -12.55 8.01 -9.41
C GLU A 116 -12.22 9.40 -8.85
N LEU A 117 -11.06 9.57 -8.22
CA LEU A 117 -10.59 10.81 -7.62
C LEU A 117 -9.96 11.79 -8.64
N GLY A 118 -9.86 11.43 -9.91
CA GLY A 118 -9.21 12.25 -10.93
C GLY A 118 -7.69 12.38 -10.76
N CYS A 119 -7.05 11.43 -10.09
CA CYS A 119 -5.61 11.43 -9.90
C CYS A 119 -4.85 11.36 -11.24
N CYS A 120 -3.69 12.02 -11.28
CA CYS A 120 -2.83 12.00 -12.47
C CYS A 120 -1.90 10.78 -12.51
N LYS A 121 -1.60 10.17 -11.37
CA LYS A 121 -0.71 9.00 -11.25
C LYS A 121 -0.84 8.30 -9.90
N LEU A 122 -0.30 7.08 -9.85
CA LEU A 122 0.07 6.38 -8.62
C LEU A 122 1.58 6.50 -8.41
N THR A 123 2.01 6.56 -7.16
CA THR A 123 3.43 6.53 -6.78
C THR A 123 3.64 5.49 -5.69
N LEU A 124 4.82 4.92 -5.62
CA LEU A 124 5.25 4.04 -4.55
C LEU A 124 6.77 4.05 -4.42
N GLU A 125 7.24 3.50 -3.32
CA GLU A 125 8.65 3.22 -3.07
C GLU A 125 8.84 1.72 -2.95
N VAL A 126 9.98 1.23 -3.42
CA VAL A 126 10.33 -0.20 -3.31
C VAL A 126 11.81 -0.35 -2.98
N ARG A 127 12.11 -1.25 -2.07
CA ARG A 127 13.49 -1.60 -1.71
C ARG A 127 14.19 -2.27 -2.89
N GLU A 128 15.46 -1.98 -3.06
CA GLU A 128 16.29 -2.54 -4.13
C GLU A 128 16.40 -4.08 -4.08
N ASP A 129 16.33 -4.65 -2.89
CA ASP A 129 16.38 -6.10 -2.64
C ASP A 129 15.00 -6.80 -2.70
N ASN A 130 13.90 -6.06 -2.84
CA ASN A 130 12.57 -6.63 -2.96
C ASN A 130 12.19 -6.94 -4.42
N HIS A 131 12.89 -7.94 -4.99
CA HIS A 131 12.69 -8.32 -6.40
C HIS A 131 11.27 -8.83 -6.72
N ALA A 132 10.56 -9.40 -5.72
CA ALA A 132 9.19 -9.86 -5.93
C ALA A 132 8.23 -8.69 -6.15
N ALA A 133 8.32 -7.66 -5.31
CA ALA A 133 7.51 -6.44 -5.46
C ALA A 133 7.88 -5.67 -6.73
N GLN A 134 9.17 -5.54 -7.05
CA GLN A 134 9.62 -4.90 -8.29
C GLN A 134 9.01 -5.54 -9.53
N ARG A 135 9.01 -6.89 -9.61
CA ARG A 135 8.37 -7.60 -10.74
C ARG A 135 6.85 -7.36 -10.82
N LEU A 136 6.17 -7.28 -9.67
CA LEU A 136 4.75 -6.95 -9.61
C LEU A 136 4.51 -5.55 -10.18
N TYR A 137 5.25 -4.56 -9.67
CA TYR A 137 5.09 -3.16 -10.06
C TYR A 137 5.39 -2.95 -11.54
N GLN A 138 6.47 -3.51 -12.06
CA GLN A 138 6.81 -3.45 -13.49
C GLN A 138 5.70 -4.05 -14.37
N LYS A 139 5.19 -5.24 -14.00
CA LYS A 139 4.08 -5.88 -14.73
C LYS A 139 2.76 -5.09 -14.65
N PHE A 140 2.59 -4.30 -13.59
CA PHE A 140 1.43 -3.44 -13.41
C PHE A 140 1.56 -2.10 -14.16
N GLY A 141 2.75 -1.78 -14.69
CA GLY A 141 3.01 -0.57 -15.45
C GLY A 141 3.71 0.55 -14.68
N PHE A 142 4.16 0.29 -13.46
CA PHE A 142 5.06 1.21 -12.79
C PHE A 142 6.44 1.17 -13.44
N GLY A 143 7.01 2.34 -13.66
CA GLY A 143 8.35 2.51 -14.20
C GLY A 143 8.93 3.85 -13.79
N ASP A 144 10.23 4.01 -13.99
CA ASP A 144 10.86 5.31 -13.84
C ASP A 144 10.28 6.27 -14.89
N MET A 145 9.91 7.46 -14.47
CA MET A 145 9.58 8.51 -15.43
C MET A 145 10.82 8.75 -16.29
N PRO A 146 10.71 8.68 -17.63
CA PRO A 146 11.86 8.93 -18.48
C PRO A 146 12.41 10.32 -18.16
N ALA A 147 13.65 10.38 -17.68
CA ALA A 147 14.35 11.65 -17.57
C ALA A 147 14.74 12.07 -19.00
N GLU A 148 14.45 13.30 -19.38
CA GLU A 148 14.81 13.84 -20.70
C GLU A 148 16.32 13.76 -21.00
N HIS A 149 17.15 13.48 -19.98
CA HIS A 149 18.62 13.50 -20.04
C HIS A 149 19.30 12.30 -19.36
N GLY A 150 18.73 11.09 -19.43
CA GLY A 150 19.33 9.87 -18.89
C GLY A 150 18.71 9.40 -17.57
N MET A 151 19.09 8.18 -17.12
CA MET A 151 18.59 7.63 -15.86
C MET A 151 19.21 8.37 -14.67
N VAL A 152 18.41 9.21 -14.02
CA VAL A 152 18.75 9.81 -12.73
C VAL A 152 18.14 8.96 -11.62
N ARG A 153 18.96 8.49 -10.67
CA ARG A 153 18.48 7.78 -9.50
C ARG A 153 17.93 8.76 -8.47
N ASN A 154 16.70 8.52 -7.98
CA ASN A 154 16.17 9.24 -6.85
C ASN A 154 16.58 8.55 -5.55
N TRP A 155 16.93 9.35 -4.54
CA TRP A 155 17.23 8.87 -3.20
C TRP A 155 16.06 9.16 -2.28
N PHE A 156 15.63 8.18 -1.51
CA PHE A 156 14.71 8.39 -0.40
C PHE A 156 15.52 8.66 0.88
N LEU A 157 15.35 9.85 1.46
CA LEU A 157 16.09 10.29 2.64
C LEU A 157 15.13 10.46 3.81
N GLN A 158 15.54 10.04 5.00
CA GLN A 158 14.78 10.14 6.24
C GLN A 158 15.57 10.90 7.30
N LYS A 159 14.85 11.66 8.13
CA LYS A 159 15.38 12.29 9.35
C LYS A 159 14.36 12.09 10.47
N GLY A 160 14.77 11.47 11.58
CA GLY A 160 13.94 11.38 12.78
C GLY A 160 13.71 12.76 13.42
N LEU A 161 12.54 12.93 14.04
CA LEU A 161 12.13 14.13 14.78
C LEU A 161 11.93 13.81 16.26
#